data_b8f16e1d77d3c063db07fe43881246ed
#
_entry.id   b8f16e1d77d3c063db07fe43881246ed
#
_cell.length_a   1.000
_cell.length_b   1.000
_cell.length_c   1.000
_cell.angle_alpha   90.00
_cell.angle_beta   90.00
_cell.angle_gamma   90.00
#
_symmetry.space_group_name_H-M   'P 1'
#
loop_
_entity.id
_entity.type
_entity.pdbx_description
1 polymer ?
#
loop_
_entity_poly.entity_id
_entity_poly.type
_entity_poly.pdbx_seq_one_letter_code
_entity_poly.pdbx_strand_id
1 'polypeptide(L)'
;MLFVAALFEDQPVIVDISAEVPVKHSLSSAPCRSQLERENATEKQMAQDAKQTTTMTLFTPSGGHIIAGTNKGWLNIIDTDTREVRYSFRVTNNIIVYIRLTPSGKDVVINSSDRIVRTLHLPDLSDPKLDFDTLQLEVEHKFQDLVQKLSWNHVSFSPTGEYVTASTWMNHHIYVWEREQGSLVKILEGTKEELSVVEVRLVSAAHILF
;
A
#
# COMPACT_ATOMS: atom_id res chain seq x y z
N MET A 1 -18.95 13.17 -3.63
CA MET A 1 -17.51 13.08 -3.27
C MET A 1 -17.35 11.98 -2.25
N LEU A 2 -16.39 11.09 -2.45
CA LEU A 2 -16.16 9.91 -1.62
C LEU A 2 -14.87 10.06 -0.80
N PHE A 3 -14.89 9.56 0.43
CA PHE A 3 -13.73 9.35 1.28
C PHE A 3 -13.64 7.89 1.66
N VAL A 4 -12.44 7.39 1.87
CA VAL A 4 -12.21 6.09 2.47
C VAL A 4 -11.36 6.25 3.72
N ALA A 5 -11.67 5.53 4.77
CA ALA A 5 -10.93 5.57 6.03
C ALA A 5 -10.75 4.17 6.61
N ALA A 6 -9.52 3.89 7.04
CA ALA A 6 -9.23 2.76 7.92
C ALA A 6 -9.54 3.18 9.36
N LEU A 7 -10.24 2.35 10.09
CA LEU A 7 -10.59 2.58 11.51
C LEU A 7 -9.73 1.67 12.39
N PHE A 8 -9.35 2.16 13.56
CA PHE A 8 -8.39 1.47 14.43
C PHE A 8 -8.89 0.09 14.92
N GLU A 9 -10.15 0.00 15.30
CA GLU A 9 -10.73 -1.23 15.91
C GLU A 9 -11.98 -1.74 15.16
N ASP A 10 -12.26 -1.19 13.97
CA ASP A 10 -13.47 -1.50 13.21
C ASP A 10 -13.15 -1.74 11.73
N GLN A 11 -14.15 -2.15 10.97
CA GLN A 11 -14.05 -2.30 9.53
C GLN A 11 -13.83 -0.93 8.87
N PRO A 12 -13.06 -0.87 7.77
CA PRO A 12 -12.87 0.38 7.04
C PRO A 12 -14.20 0.86 6.47
N VAL A 13 -14.33 2.15 6.27
CA VAL A 13 -15.55 2.76 5.76
C VAL A 13 -15.29 3.59 4.52
N ILE A 14 -16.23 3.56 3.60
CA ILE A 14 -16.38 4.56 2.55
C ILE A 14 -17.50 5.51 2.93
N VAL A 15 -17.28 6.80 2.79
CA VAL A 15 -18.23 7.86 3.16
C VAL A 15 -18.55 8.68 1.93
N ASP A 16 -19.81 8.73 1.57
CA ASP A 16 -20.33 9.62 0.53
C ASP A 16 -20.85 10.91 1.17
N ILE A 17 -20.27 12.04 0.78
CA ILE A 17 -20.65 13.38 1.22
C ILE A 17 -21.32 14.19 0.11
N SER A 18 -21.75 13.57 -0.98
CA SER A 18 -22.46 14.26 -2.06
C SER A 18 -23.91 14.60 -1.70
N ALA A 19 -24.48 13.85 -0.74
CA ALA A 19 -25.80 14.12 -0.20
C ALA A 19 -25.72 15.10 0.99
N GLU A 20 -26.86 15.70 1.36
CA GLU A 20 -26.98 16.61 2.50
C GLU A 20 -26.59 15.94 3.82
N VAL A 21 -26.87 14.65 3.96
CA VAL A 21 -26.44 13.81 5.09
C VAL A 21 -25.40 12.80 4.58
N PRO A 22 -24.19 12.77 5.18
CA PRO A 22 -23.17 11.79 4.79
C PRO A 22 -23.63 10.35 4.98
N VAL A 23 -23.48 9.54 3.95
CA VAL A 23 -23.82 8.10 4.00
C VAL A 23 -22.54 7.30 4.19
N LYS A 24 -22.52 6.42 5.21
CA LYS A 24 -21.40 5.54 5.52
C LYS A 24 -21.72 4.11 5.09
N HIS A 25 -20.74 3.45 4.48
CA HIS A 25 -20.81 2.05 4.14
C HIS A 25 -19.55 1.34 4.67
N SER A 26 -19.73 0.24 5.39
CA SER A 26 -18.62 -0.59 5.83
C SER A 26 -18.05 -1.40 4.66
N LEU A 27 -16.73 -1.56 4.65
CA LEU A 27 -16.00 -2.40 3.73
C LEU A 27 -15.42 -3.60 4.51
N SER A 28 -15.17 -4.71 3.82
CA SER A 28 -14.59 -5.88 4.48
C SER A 28 -13.06 -5.78 4.56
N SER A 29 -12.50 -6.10 5.73
CA SER A 29 -11.06 -6.34 5.90
C SER A 29 -10.65 -7.77 5.58
N ALA A 30 -11.60 -8.70 5.52
CA ALA A 30 -11.32 -10.10 5.21
C ALA A 30 -10.81 -10.26 3.76
N PRO A 31 -9.80 -11.12 3.54
CA PRO A 31 -9.30 -11.36 2.19
C PRO A 31 -10.31 -12.13 1.35
N CYS A 32 -10.35 -11.81 0.06
CA CYS A 32 -11.01 -12.64 -0.94
C CYS A 32 -10.09 -13.83 -1.24
N ARG A 33 -10.53 -15.03 -0.89
CA ARG A 33 -9.83 -16.28 -1.22
C ARG A 33 -10.44 -16.88 -2.48
N SER A 34 -9.62 -17.45 -3.34
CA SER A 34 -10.09 -18.28 -4.45
C SER A 34 -10.89 -19.48 -3.91
N GLN A 35 -11.71 -20.10 -4.75
CA GLN A 35 -12.51 -21.26 -4.36
C GLN A 35 -11.62 -22.40 -3.80
N LEU A 36 -10.50 -22.68 -4.48
CA LEU A 36 -9.54 -23.69 -4.06
C LEU A 36 -8.91 -23.39 -2.69
N GLU A 37 -8.60 -22.12 -2.44
CA GLU A 37 -8.05 -21.68 -1.15
C GLU A 37 -9.08 -21.76 -0.03
N ARG A 38 -10.37 -21.52 -0.32
CA ARG A 38 -11.47 -21.68 0.65
C ARG A 38 -11.68 -23.14 1.03
N GLU A 39 -11.64 -24.05 0.06
CA GLU A 39 -11.78 -25.49 0.28
C GLU A 39 -10.64 -26.07 1.11
N ASN A 40 -9.43 -25.52 0.97
CA ASN A 40 -8.24 -25.94 1.70
C ASN A 40 -8.01 -25.18 3.03
N ALA A 41 -8.76 -24.10 3.27
CA ALA A 41 -8.60 -23.30 4.48
C ALA A 41 -9.19 -24.00 5.70
N THR A 42 -8.44 -24.03 6.79
CA THR A 42 -8.95 -24.51 8.07
C THR A 42 -9.93 -23.50 8.69
N GLU A 43 -10.88 -23.98 9.51
CA GLU A 43 -11.80 -23.09 10.26
C GLU A 43 -11.05 -22.03 11.07
N LYS A 44 -9.88 -22.39 11.63
CA LYS A 44 -9.02 -21.48 12.37
C LYS A 44 -8.48 -20.35 11.47
N GLN A 45 -8.09 -20.66 10.24
CA GLN A 45 -7.64 -19.66 9.28
C GLN A 45 -8.76 -18.73 8.87
N MET A 46 -9.94 -19.26 8.56
CA MET A 46 -11.11 -18.43 8.24
C MET A 46 -11.53 -17.52 9.40
N ALA A 47 -11.50 -18.04 10.64
CA ALA A 47 -11.78 -17.24 11.83
C ALA A 47 -10.72 -16.15 12.08
N GLN A 48 -9.45 -16.38 11.72
CA GLN A 48 -8.40 -15.38 11.79
C GLN A 48 -8.57 -14.30 10.71
N ASP A 49 -8.96 -14.70 9.50
CA ASP A 49 -9.22 -13.77 8.40
C ASP A 49 -10.40 -12.84 8.71
N ALA A 50 -11.46 -13.37 9.32
CA ALA A 50 -12.61 -12.59 9.75
C ALA A 50 -12.29 -11.55 10.85
N LYS A 51 -11.21 -11.75 11.61
CA LYS A 51 -10.76 -10.85 12.68
C LYS A 51 -9.71 -9.83 12.23
N GLN A 52 -9.45 -9.74 10.93
CA GLN A 52 -8.50 -8.75 10.43
C GLN A 52 -9.06 -7.35 10.52
N THR A 53 -8.15 -6.41 10.73
CA THR A 53 -8.44 -4.97 10.65
C THR A 53 -7.64 -4.35 9.52
N THR A 54 -8.24 -3.42 8.84
CA THR A 54 -7.57 -2.61 7.82
C THR A 54 -6.78 -1.51 8.50
N THR A 55 -5.51 -1.39 8.17
CA THR A 55 -4.58 -0.42 8.77
C THR A 55 -4.39 0.82 7.89
N MET A 56 -4.55 0.67 6.59
CA MET A 56 -4.37 1.74 5.61
C MET A 56 -5.30 1.54 4.42
N THR A 57 -5.87 2.64 3.91
CA THR A 57 -6.71 2.65 2.71
C THR A 57 -6.38 3.83 1.82
N LEU A 58 -6.45 3.64 0.50
CA LEU A 58 -6.38 4.72 -0.48
C LEU A 58 -7.15 4.35 -1.74
N PHE A 59 -7.66 5.36 -2.45
CA PHE A 59 -8.23 5.16 -3.78
C PHE A 59 -7.15 4.99 -4.83
N THR A 60 -7.44 4.20 -5.85
CA THR A 60 -6.68 4.27 -7.11
C THR A 60 -6.90 5.64 -7.76
N PRO A 61 -5.97 6.12 -8.61
CA PRO A 61 -6.13 7.40 -9.29
C PRO A 61 -7.40 7.52 -10.12
N SER A 62 -7.90 6.41 -10.67
CA SER A 62 -9.19 6.37 -11.38
C SER A 62 -10.41 6.49 -10.47
N GLY A 63 -10.23 6.24 -9.15
CA GLY A 63 -11.33 6.18 -8.18
C GLY A 63 -12.18 4.90 -8.25
N GLY A 64 -11.95 4.03 -9.22
CA GLY A 64 -12.74 2.80 -9.42
C GLY A 64 -12.44 1.71 -8.41
N HIS A 65 -11.28 1.76 -7.75
CA HIS A 65 -10.90 0.78 -6.74
C HIS A 65 -10.28 1.43 -5.51
N ILE A 66 -10.34 0.70 -4.40
CA ILE A 66 -9.70 1.03 -3.14
C ILE A 66 -8.64 -0.04 -2.86
N ILE A 67 -7.43 0.39 -2.55
CA ILE A 67 -6.35 -0.47 -2.08
C ILE A 67 -6.33 -0.40 -0.55
N ALA A 68 -6.43 -1.55 0.11
CA ALA A 68 -6.49 -1.65 1.56
C ALA A 68 -5.42 -2.62 2.09
N GLY A 69 -4.62 -2.15 3.04
CA GLY A 69 -3.64 -2.97 3.74
C GLY A 69 -4.17 -3.42 5.10
N THR A 70 -3.82 -4.64 5.52
CA THR A 70 -4.32 -5.20 6.78
C THR A 70 -3.22 -5.45 7.81
N ASN A 71 -3.65 -5.64 9.06
CA ASN A 71 -2.79 -6.01 10.19
C ASN A 71 -2.22 -7.45 10.07
N LYS A 72 -2.66 -8.23 9.08
CA LYS A 72 -2.15 -9.59 8.79
C LYS A 72 -1.36 -9.66 7.48
N GLY A 73 -1.07 -8.50 6.89
CA GLY A 73 -0.21 -8.38 5.70
C GLY A 73 -0.90 -8.69 4.39
N TRP A 74 -2.21 -8.64 4.35
CA TRP A 74 -2.97 -8.71 3.11
C TRP A 74 -3.13 -7.34 2.47
N LEU A 75 -3.01 -7.30 1.16
CA LEU A 75 -3.37 -6.19 0.31
C LEU A 75 -4.68 -6.56 -0.38
N ASN A 76 -5.75 -5.87 -0.08
CA ASN A 76 -7.06 -6.08 -0.67
C ASN A 76 -7.32 -5.03 -1.76
N ILE A 77 -7.83 -5.46 -2.90
CA ILE A 77 -8.37 -4.61 -3.95
C ILE A 77 -9.89 -4.67 -3.84
N ILE A 78 -10.51 -3.54 -3.54
CA ILE A 78 -11.94 -3.41 -3.30
C ILE A 78 -12.52 -2.57 -4.42
N ASP A 79 -13.59 -3.03 -5.03
CA ASP A 79 -14.34 -2.27 -6.02
C ASP A 79 -15.13 -1.15 -5.31
N THR A 80 -15.03 0.08 -5.83
CA THR A 80 -15.63 1.25 -5.19
C THR A 80 -17.16 1.25 -5.27
N ASP A 81 -17.72 0.74 -6.35
CA ASP A 81 -19.17 0.74 -6.60
C ASP A 81 -19.87 -0.40 -5.89
N THR A 82 -19.37 -1.63 -6.05
CA THR A 82 -19.94 -2.83 -5.40
C THR A 82 -19.52 -2.95 -3.94
N ARG A 83 -18.40 -2.33 -3.53
CA ARG A 83 -17.80 -2.40 -2.19
C ARG A 83 -17.32 -3.80 -1.80
N GLU A 84 -17.18 -4.67 -2.78
CA GLU A 84 -16.71 -6.03 -2.59
C GLU A 84 -15.20 -6.14 -2.78
N VAL A 85 -14.57 -7.01 -2.00
CA VAL A 85 -13.16 -7.35 -2.18
C VAL A 85 -13.06 -8.24 -3.42
N ARG A 86 -12.47 -7.70 -4.50
CA ARG A 86 -12.31 -8.39 -5.79
C ARG A 86 -11.10 -9.29 -5.80
N TYR A 87 -10.03 -8.88 -5.11
CA TYR A 87 -8.78 -9.62 -5.08
C TYR A 87 -8.02 -9.35 -3.78
N SER A 88 -7.28 -10.34 -3.33
CA SER A 88 -6.42 -10.23 -2.16
C SER A 88 -5.08 -10.90 -2.39
N PHE A 89 -4.01 -10.21 -2.04
CA PHE A 89 -2.64 -10.69 -2.14
C PHE A 89 -1.95 -10.62 -0.79
N ARG A 90 -1.35 -11.72 -0.36
CA ARG A 90 -0.61 -11.73 0.90
C ARG A 90 0.82 -11.27 0.67
N VAL A 91 1.10 -10.01 0.97
CA VAL A 91 2.41 -9.36 0.79
C VAL A 91 3.43 -9.84 1.83
N THR A 92 2.96 -10.01 3.07
CA THR A 92 3.78 -10.35 4.24
C THR A 92 2.95 -11.06 5.31
N ASN A 93 3.58 -11.52 6.37
CA ASN A 93 2.89 -12.01 7.57
C ASN A 93 2.76 -10.94 8.67
N ASN A 94 3.18 -9.72 8.38
CA ASN A 94 3.28 -8.62 9.33
C ASN A 94 2.30 -7.49 8.97
N ILE A 95 2.13 -6.55 9.87
CA ILE A 95 1.22 -5.40 9.68
C ILE A 95 1.70 -4.56 8.50
N ILE A 96 0.80 -4.25 7.59
CA ILE A 96 1.02 -3.20 6.58
C ILE A 96 0.81 -1.86 7.28
N VAL A 97 1.85 -1.05 7.34
CA VAL A 97 1.85 0.24 8.06
C VAL A 97 1.50 1.38 7.11
N TYR A 98 2.00 1.34 5.89
CA TYR A 98 1.86 2.41 4.93
C TYR A 98 1.84 1.91 3.49
N ILE A 99 1.02 2.54 2.65
CA ILE A 99 0.89 2.23 1.23
C ILE A 99 0.88 3.52 0.43
N ARG A 100 1.60 3.54 -0.70
CA ARG A 100 1.51 4.60 -1.69
C ARG A 100 1.42 4.00 -3.09
N LEU A 101 0.73 4.72 -3.97
CA LEU A 101 0.66 4.43 -5.41
C LEU A 101 1.48 5.45 -6.18
N THR A 102 1.98 5.04 -7.33
CA THR A 102 2.42 6.00 -8.36
C THR A 102 1.22 6.79 -8.90
N PRO A 103 1.43 7.98 -9.49
CA PRO A 103 0.35 8.75 -10.11
C PRO A 103 -0.40 7.97 -11.20
N SER A 104 0.25 7.02 -11.86
CA SER A 104 -0.38 6.13 -12.85
C SER A 104 -1.28 5.06 -12.22
N GLY A 105 -1.13 4.80 -10.92
CA GLY A 105 -1.82 3.72 -10.20
C GLY A 105 -1.31 2.31 -10.51
N LYS A 106 -0.27 2.19 -11.32
CA LYS A 106 0.28 0.89 -11.74
C LYS A 106 1.29 0.30 -10.77
N ASP A 107 1.84 1.09 -9.88
CA ASP A 107 2.86 0.62 -8.95
C ASP A 107 2.50 0.99 -7.52
N VAL A 108 2.77 0.05 -6.63
CA VAL A 108 2.49 0.17 -5.20
C VAL A 108 3.79 0.04 -4.43
N VAL A 109 4.04 0.95 -3.48
CA VAL A 109 5.06 0.77 -2.45
C VAL A 109 4.39 0.55 -1.10
N ILE A 110 4.88 -0.43 -0.36
CA ILE A 110 4.32 -0.88 0.90
C ILE A 110 5.41 -0.89 1.96
N ASN A 111 5.14 -0.21 3.07
CA ASN A 111 5.91 -0.34 4.30
C ASN A 111 5.19 -1.29 5.26
N SER A 112 5.91 -2.23 5.84
CA SER A 112 5.38 -3.19 6.81
C SER A 112 6.23 -3.27 8.07
N SER A 113 5.63 -3.75 9.15
CA SER A 113 6.27 -3.80 10.48
C SER A 113 7.44 -4.78 10.59
N ASP A 114 7.69 -5.57 9.55
CA ASP A 114 8.89 -6.41 9.42
C ASP A 114 10.14 -5.64 8.96
N ARG A 115 10.04 -4.32 8.83
CA ARG A 115 11.14 -3.43 8.42
C ARG A 115 11.58 -3.61 6.97
N ILE A 116 10.71 -4.12 6.12
CA ILE A 116 10.96 -4.30 4.70
C ILE A 116 9.97 -3.43 3.92
N VAL A 117 10.49 -2.59 3.06
CA VAL A 117 9.72 -1.86 2.05
C VAL A 117 9.63 -2.74 0.81
N ARG A 118 8.45 -2.88 0.24
CA ARG A 118 8.19 -3.72 -0.95
C ARG A 118 7.56 -2.92 -2.06
N THR A 119 7.90 -3.26 -3.28
CA THR A 119 7.19 -2.76 -4.46
C THR A 119 6.46 -3.89 -5.17
N LEU A 120 5.33 -3.54 -5.75
CA LEU A 120 4.52 -4.42 -6.60
C LEU A 120 4.09 -3.64 -7.83
N HIS A 121 3.96 -4.35 -8.95
CA HIS A 121 3.30 -3.83 -10.14
C HIS A 121 1.85 -4.29 -10.17
N LEU A 122 0.91 -3.37 -10.37
CA LEU A 122 -0.51 -3.66 -10.56
C LEU A 122 -0.86 -3.62 -12.04
N PRO A 123 -1.72 -4.52 -12.50
CA PRO A 123 -2.32 -4.39 -13.83
C PRO A 123 -3.17 -3.13 -13.90
N ASP A 124 -3.63 -2.79 -15.07
CA ASP A 124 -4.62 -1.73 -15.23
C ASP A 124 -5.96 -2.18 -14.62
N LEU A 125 -6.22 -1.75 -13.39
CA LEU A 125 -7.45 -2.10 -12.68
C LEU A 125 -8.71 -1.51 -13.32
N SER A 126 -8.57 -0.59 -14.27
CA SER A 126 -9.69 -0.01 -15.02
C SER A 126 -10.02 -0.80 -16.29
N ASP A 127 -9.21 -1.79 -16.64
CA ASP A 127 -9.47 -2.63 -17.82
C ASP A 127 -10.67 -3.56 -17.55
N PRO A 128 -11.78 -3.43 -18.27
CA PRO A 128 -12.96 -4.29 -18.10
C PRO A 128 -12.70 -5.76 -18.46
N LYS A 129 -11.57 -6.05 -19.11
CA LYS A 129 -11.16 -7.43 -19.45
C LYS A 129 -10.28 -8.07 -18.38
N LEU A 130 -9.92 -7.31 -17.33
CA LEU A 130 -9.11 -7.84 -16.24
C LEU A 130 -9.89 -8.92 -15.49
N ASP A 131 -9.34 -10.12 -15.52
CA ASP A 131 -9.87 -11.25 -14.78
C ASP A 131 -9.13 -11.36 -13.43
N PHE A 132 -9.84 -11.04 -12.35
CA PHE A 132 -9.30 -11.12 -10.99
C PHE A 132 -9.08 -12.56 -10.50
N ASP A 133 -9.75 -13.55 -11.10
CA ASP A 133 -9.62 -14.95 -10.69
C ASP A 133 -8.30 -15.56 -11.19
N THR A 134 -7.76 -15.04 -12.29
CA THR A 134 -6.46 -15.45 -12.85
C THR A 134 -5.31 -14.51 -12.50
N LEU A 135 -5.60 -13.37 -11.84
CA LEU A 135 -4.59 -12.40 -11.48
C LEU A 135 -3.58 -13.00 -10.48
N GLN A 136 -2.30 -12.81 -10.79
CA GLN A 136 -1.20 -13.16 -9.90
C GLN A 136 -0.31 -11.94 -9.70
N LEU A 137 -0.26 -11.44 -8.46
CA LEU A 137 0.64 -10.38 -8.07
C LEU A 137 1.90 -10.97 -7.45
N GLU A 138 3.01 -10.32 -7.71
CA GLU A 138 4.31 -10.66 -7.13
C GLU A 138 4.98 -9.45 -6.51
N VAL A 139 5.77 -9.68 -5.48
CA VAL A 139 6.65 -8.66 -4.92
C VAL A 139 7.82 -8.48 -5.87
N GLU A 140 7.93 -7.30 -6.47
CA GLU A 140 8.98 -6.95 -7.43
C GLU A 140 10.34 -6.82 -6.71
N HIS A 141 10.40 -5.94 -5.71
CA HIS A 141 11.60 -5.69 -4.93
C HIS A 141 11.32 -5.60 -3.43
N LYS A 142 12.37 -5.87 -2.65
CA LYS A 142 12.40 -5.73 -1.19
C LYS A 142 13.59 -4.85 -0.80
N PHE A 143 13.30 -3.72 -0.17
CA PHE A 143 14.29 -2.76 0.28
C PHE A 143 14.38 -2.79 1.80
N GLN A 144 15.58 -2.91 2.32
CA GLN A 144 15.84 -2.95 3.76
C GLN A 144 17.29 -2.58 4.07
N ASP A 145 17.56 -2.15 5.28
CA ASP A 145 18.91 -2.06 5.80
C ASP A 145 19.25 -3.34 6.56
N LEU A 146 20.13 -4.16 6.00
CA LEU A 146 20.52 -5.45 6.56
C LEU A 146 21.41 -5.32 7.81
N VAL A 147 22.11 -4.20 7.95
CA VAL A 147 23.06 -3.96 9.03
C VAL A 147 22.38 -3.36 10.25
N GLN A 148 21.66 -2.27 10.05
CA GLN A 148 21.07 -1.48 11.13
C GLN A 148 19.65 -1.93 11.51
N LYS A 149 18.99 -2.75 10.67
CA LYS A 149 17.61 -3.22 10.87
C LYS A 149 16.64 -2.08 11.20
N LEU A 150 16.72 -1.02 10.43
CA LEU A 150 15.94 0.20 10.64
C LEU A 150 14.44 -0.03 10.43
N SER A 151 13.64 0.67 11.22
CA SER A 151 12.20 0.77 10.98
C SER A 151 11.93 2.00 10.10
N TRP A 152 11.01 1.82 9.14
CA TRP A 152 10.64 2.85 8.18
C TRP A 152 9.40 3.58 8.64
N ASN A 153 9.37 4.89 8.47
CA ASN A 153 8.24 5.74 8.81
C ASN A 153 7.38 5.98 7.55
N HIS A 154 7.88 6.73 6.60
CA HIS A 154 7.19 7.02 5.35
C HIS A 154 7.90 6.39 4.17
N VAL A 155 7.11 6.02 3.16
CA VAL A 155 7.59 5.52 1.88
C VAL A 155 6.91 6.27 0.75
N SER A 156 7.62 6.49 -0.34
CA SER A 156 7.10 7.16 -1.53
C SER A 156 7.84 6.71 -2.78
N PHE A 157 7.21 6.93 -3.93
CA PHE A 157 7.89 6.90 -5.22
C PHE A 157 8.37 8.30 -5.60
N SER A 158 9.39 8.37 -6.45
CA SER A 158 9.59 9.55 -7.28
C SER A 158 8.39 9.70 -8.24
N PRO A 159 8.10 10.91 -8.73
CA PRO A 159 6.98 11.11 -9.65
C PRO A 159 7.07 10.29 -10.94
N THR A 160 8.28 9.93 -11.37
CA THR A 160 8.52 9.05 -12.51
C THR A 160 8.37 7.56 -12.18
N GLY A 161 8.35 7.20 -10.89
CA GLY A 161 8.34 5.81 -10.43
C GLY A 161 9.70 5.10 -10.48
N GLU A 162 10.77 5.80 -10.93
CA GLU A 162 12.12 5.22 -11.05
C GLU A 162 12.81 5.00 -9.71
N TYR A 163 12.48 5.82 -8.72
CA TYR A 163 13.07 5.75 -7.38
C TYR A 163 12.03 5.47 -6.32
N VAL A 164 12.46 4.71 -5.32
CA VAL A 164 11.73 4.49 -4.08
C VAL A 164 12.46 5.19 -2.95
N THR A 165 11.73 5.90 -2.11
CA THR A 165 12.29 6.56 -0.94
C THR A 165 11.62 6.06 0.33
N ALA A 166 12.40 5.97 1.42
CA ALA A 166 11.85 5.71 2.75
C ALA A 166 12.61 6.53 3.79
N SER A 167 11.87 7.09 4.75
CA SER A 167 12.45 7.75 5.91
C SER A 167 12.56 6.78 7.09
N THR A 168 13.59 6.95 7.90
CA THR A 168 13.80 6.16 9.10
C THR A 168 13.11 6.78 10.32
N TRP A 169 12.66 5.92 11.25
CA TRP A 169 11.98 6.36 12.46
C TRP A 169 12.90 7.12 13.44
N MET A 170 14.12 6.67 13.65
CA MET A 170 14.97 7.21 14.73
C MET A 170 16.20 8.02 14.27
N ASN A 171 16.68 7.78 13.07
CA ASN A 171 17.94 8.36 12.59
C ASN A 171 17.72 9.55 11.65
N HIS A 172 16.48 9.88 11.37
CA HIS A 172 16.09 11.01 10.50
C HIS A 172 16.74 10.96 9.10
N HIS A 173 17.09 9.76 8.63
CA HIS A 173 17.68 9.56 7.32
C HIS A 173 16.61 9.28 6.29
N ILE A 174 16.87 9.65 5.03
CA ILE A 174 16.07 9.27 3.89
C ILE A 174 16.92 8.37 3.01
N TYR A 175 16.46 7.15 2.79
CA TYR A 175 17.05 6.21 1.87
C TYR A 175 16.40 6.37 0.51
N VAL A 176 17.21 6.31 -0.54
CA VAL A 176 16.79 6.40 -1.94
C VAL A 176 17.34 5.19 -2.68
N TRP A 177 16.44 4.37 -3.19
CA TRP A 177 16.78 3.22 -4.03
C TRP A 177 16.34 3.47 -5.46
N GLU A 178 17.14 3.03 -6.40
CA GLU A 178 16.74 2.85 -7.78
C GLU A 178 15.88 1.60 -7.85
N ARG A 179 14.70 1.71 -8.50
CA ARG A 179 13.67 0.67 -8.43
C ARG A 179 14.00 -0.54 -9.30
N GLU A 180 14.43 -0.33 -10.55
CA GLU A 180 14.60 -1.40 -11.53
C GLU A 180 15.63 -2.44 -11.07
N GLN A 181 16.74 -1.98 -10.46
CA GLN A 181 17.80 -2.86 -9.96
C GLN A 181 17.66 -3.19 -8.47
N GLY A 182 16.74 -2.52 -7.75
CA GLY A 182 16.60 -2.65 -6.31
C GLY A 182 17.80 -2.12 -5.52
N SER A 183 18.66 -1.29 -6.12
CA SER A 183 19.94 -0.86 -5.57
C SER A 183 19.81 0.43 -4.76
N LEU A 184 20.53 0.51 -3.63
CA LEU A 184 20.64 1.74 -2.83
C LEU A 184 21.49 2.76 -3.57
N VAL A 185 20.89 3.91 -3.91
CA VAL A 185 21.57 5.01 -4.61
C VAL A 185 22.15 6.01 -3.61
N LYS A 186 21.38 6.37 -2.59
CA LYS A 186 21.79 7.40 -1.66
C LYS A 186 21.12 7.27 -0.30
N ILE A 187 21.83 7.72 0.73
CA ILE A 187 21.30 8.00 2.04
C ILE A 187 21.47 9.50 2.26
N LEU A 188 20.36 10.20 2.48
CA LEU A 188 20.37 11.61 2.84
C LEU A 188 20.31 11.69 4.37
N GLU A 189 21.25 12.42 4.96
CA GLU A 189 21.21 12.70 6.39
C GLU A 189 20.07 13.70 6.66
N GLY A 190 19.21 13.33 7.59
CA GLY A 190 18.10 14.16 8.01
C GLY A 190 18.52 15.29 8.96
N THR A 191 17.55 16.11 9.30
CA THR A 191 17.68 17.12 10.37
C THR A 191 17.77 16.44 11.74
N LYS A 192 18.02 17.22 12.80
CA LYS A 192 17.99 16.68 14.17
C LYS A 192 16.56 16.35 14.66
N GLU A 193 15.55 16.75 13.90
CA GLU A 193 14.14 16.54 14.21
C GLU A 193 13.57 15.37 13.42
N GLU A 194 12.56 14.71 13.97
CA GLU A 194 11.89 13.59 13.33
C GLU A 194 11.20 14.02 12.04
N LEU A 195 11.39 13.21 10.98
CA LEU A 195 10.75 13.41 9.69
C LEU A 195 9.31 12.89 9.77
N SER A 196 8.34 13.79 9.84
CA SER A 196 6.93 13.44 9.91
C SER A 196 6.36 13.05 8.54
N VAL A 197 6.81 13.69 7.45
CA VAL A 197 6.39 13.43 6.07
C VAL A 197 7.57 13.60 5.13
N VAL A 198 7.64 12.72 4.11
CA VAL A 198 8.57 12.84 2.99
C VAL A 198 7.77 12.81 1.69
N GLU A 199 7.89 13.87 0.91
CA GLU A 199 7.28 13.98 -0.42
C GLU A 199 8.38 14.20 -1.45
N VAL A 200 8.28 13.52 -2.59
CA VAL A 200 9.22 13.64 -3.71
C VAL A 200 8.56 14.44 -4.83
N ARG A 201 9.22 15.48 -5.28
CA ARG A 201 8.72 16.36 -6.34
C ARG A 201 9.66 16.36 -7.55
N LEU A 202 9.12 16.35 -8.76
CA LEU A 202 9.88 16.68 -9.96
C LEU A 202 10.26 18.16 -9.94
N VAL A 203 11.55 18.41 -10.06
CA VAL A 203 12.07 19.75 -10.34
C VAL A 203 12.55 19.72 -11.78
N SER A 204 12.11 20.68 -12.61
CA SER A 204 12.59 20.76 -13.99
C SER A 204 14.13 20.88 -13.99
N ALA A 205 14.78 20.22 -14.95
CA ALA A 205 16.24 20.09 -15.04
C ALA A 205 17.02 21.42 -15.04
N ALA A 206 16.33 22.56 -15.15
CA ALA A 206 16.90 23.89 -15.08
C ALA A 206 17.35 24.34 -13.68
N HIS A 207 17.05 23.58 -12.62
CA HIS A 207 17.28 23.97 -11.22
C HIS A 207 18.01 22.91 -10.39
N ILE A 208 18.72 21.98 -11.01
CA ILE A 208 19.67 21.13 -10.29
C ILE A 208 20.97 21.93 -10.14
N LEU A 209 21.00 22.85 -9.21
CA LEU A 209 22.23 23.37 -8.64
C LEU A 209 22.50 22.55 -7.37
N PHE A 210 23.65 21.87 -7.43
CA PHE A 210 24.23 21.11 -6.32
C PHE A 210 24.60 22.00 -5.14
#